data_b824e46b618158de5b79c5e24e013014
#
_entry.id   b824e46b618158de5b79c5e24e013014
#
_cell.length_a   1.000
_cell.length_b   1.000
_cell.length_c   1.000
_cell.angle_alpha   90.00
_cell.angle_beta   90.00
_cell.angle_gamma   90.00
#
_symmetry.space_group_name_H-M   'P 1'
#
loop_
_entity.id
_entity.type
_entity.pdbx_description
1 polymer ?
#
loop_
_entity_poly.entity_id
_entity_poly.type
_entity_poly.pdbx_seq_one_letter_code
_entity_poly.pdbx_strand_id
1 'polypeptide(L)'
;MDTMEGLHRSHYCAEVSEADKGKEVVLTGWVERRRDHGGLIFIDLRDRTGIVQVVASPDYEQASFDKAEQVRTEYVLVVRGVVRMRDADTVNPKMKTGTIEIRCEELRILNSSKTPPFYIEDNIDVDEKIRLKYRYLDLRRPEMQNNLIMRHKVKHAMRTFLNGHGFIDIETPELCKSTPEGARDYLVPSRVNEGKFYALPQSPQIFKQLLMISGMDRYYQIARCFRDEDLRADRQPEFTQLDMEMSFMDQEEILTLVEEMVHYIFKETLGHDVKLPIHRMTWDYAMENSGSDKPDLRFDMKFTDVTELVKDTDFKVFRSVIDNGGQVKAINVKGDADIPRRELDGLVEYVSHYGAKGLAWIGFLEDGTLKSQIKKFFGEDKLLEIGKACGAEKGDLVLMIADKPKVVAAALGELRKEMARRMNLIDENEFAFTWVVDFPMFEYSEEEKRYVAMHHPFTAMRDEDMDKLETDPGHVYAKAYDLVLNGIELGGGSLRIYQPDVQQRVFKAIGLTPEEAEQKFGFLLRAFEYGAPPHGGLAFGLDRMIMLMLKRKSIRDVIAFPKTQNAIDPMSEAPSTVALKQLHELHIQVEEDLVSK
;
A
#
# COMPACT_ATOMS: atom_id res chain seq x y z
N MET A 1 -35.72 0.73 27.40
CA MET A 1 -34.41 0.13 27.17
C MET A 1 -33.82 -0.21 28.53
N ASP A 2 -33.17 -1.33 28.62
CA ASP A 2 -32.52 -1.77 29.86
C ASP A 2 -31.13 -1.10 30.00
N THR A 3 -30.49 -1.31 31.15
CA THR A 3 -29.14 -0.83 31.45
C THR A 3 -28.21 -1.99 31.83
N MET A 4 -26.92 -1.73 31.86
CA MET A 4 -25.91 -2.69 32.33
C MET A 4 -25.83 -2.78 33.85
N GLU A 5 -26.60 -2.00 34.59
CA GLU A 5 -26.50 -1.91 36.05
C GLU A 5 -26.54 -3.29 36.73
N GLY A 6 -25.54 -3.57 37.55
CA GLY A 6 -25.37 -4.85 38.23
C GLY A 6 -24.81 -5.99 37.38
N LEU A 7 -24.58 -5.79 36.07
CA LEU A 7 -23.97 -6.80 35.19
C LEU A 7 -22.64 -6.29 34.60
N HIS A 8 -21.60 -7.11 34.73
CA HIS A 8 -20.27 -6.85 34.15
C HIS A 8 -19.90 -7.99 33.21
N ARG A 9 -19.47 -7.67 31.99
CA ARG A 9 -19.00 -8.68 31.04
C ARG A 9 -17.89 -9.53 31.65
N SER A 10 -18.07 -10.84 31.69
CA SER A 10 -17.09 -11.80 32.18
C SER A 10 -16.18 -12.35 31.08
N HIS A 11 -16.71 -12.54 29.87
CA HIS A 11 -16.00 -13.10 28.71
C HIS A 11 -16.40 -12.37 27.43
N TYR A 12 -15.52 -12.40 26.43
CA TYR A 12 -15.94 -12.16 25.05
C TYR A 12 -16.63 -13.40 24.47
N CYS A 13 -17.45 -13.21 23.42
CA CYS A 13 -18.30 -14.28 22.89
C CYS A 13 -17.51 -15.53 22.46
N ALA A 14 -16.41 -15.38 21.72
CA ALA A 14 -15.60 -16.52 21.26
C ALA A 14 -14.47 -16.93 22.22
N GLU A 15 -14.41 -16.36 23.42
CA GLU A 15 -13.54 -16.82 24.51
C GLU A 15 -14.18 -17.90 25.35
N VAL A 16 -15.52 -17.97 25.35
CA VAL A 16 -16.23 -19.04 26.05
C VAL A 16 -15.96 -20.39 25.39
N SER A 17 -15.67 -21.40 26.17
CA SER A 17 -15.25 -22.72 25.71
C SER A 17 -15.91 -23.85 26.52
N GLU A 18 -15.62 -25.09 26.13
CA GLU A 18 -16.06 -26.29 26.86
C GLU A 18 -15.57 -26.33 28.32
N ALA A 19 -14.42 -25.70 28.61
CA ALA A 19 -13.86 -25.56 29.95
C ALA A 19 -14.72 -24.71 30.89
N ASP A 20 -15.68 -23.96 30.34
CA ASP A 20 -16.61 -23.12 31.09
C ASP A 20 -17.99 -23.79 31.31
N LYS A 21 -18.14 -25.03 30.88
CA LYS A 21 -19.38 -25.83 31.12
C LYS A 21 -19.83 -25.73 32.56
N GLY A 22 -21.09 -25.35 32.75
CA GLY A 22 -21.72 -25.20 34.06
C GLY A 22 -21.43 -23.89 34.78
N LYS A 23 -20.54 -23.04 34.26
CA LYS A 23 -20.28 -21.72 34.84
C LYS A 23 -21.30 -20.70 34.33
N GLU A 24 -21.62 -19.74 35.18
CA GLU A 24 -22.36 -18.55 34.82
C GLU A 24 -21.42 -17.58 34.09
N VAL A 25 -21.88 -17.01 32.98
CA VAL A 25 -21.18 -16.01 32.20
C VAL A 25 -22.07 -14.81 31.90
N VAL A 26 -21.46 -13.64 31.77
CA VAL A 26 -22.12 -12.42 31.29
C VAL A 26 -21.46 -11.99 29.97
N LEU A 27 -22.25 -11.98 28.91
CA LEU A 27 -21.81 -11.67 27.56
C LEU A 27 -22.53 -10.43 27.05
N THR A 28 -21.84 -9.68 26.20
CA THR A 28 -22.38 -8.48 25.54
C THR A 28 -22.04 -8.47 24.07
N GLY A 29 -22.96 -8.01 23.23
CA GLY A 29 -22.70 -7.98 21.80
C GLY A 29 -23.90 -7.51 20.98
N TRP A 30 -23.78 -7.72 19.71
CA TRP A 30 -24.82 -7.46 18.71
C TRP A 30 -25.46 -8.77 18.26
N VAL A 31 -26.77 -8.73 18.01
CA VAL A 31 -27.51 -9.87 17.46
C VAL A 31 -27.18 -10.03 15.98
N GLU A 32 -26.48 -11.08 15.61
CA GLU A 32 -26.24 -11.41 14.21
C GLU A 32 -27.48 -12.08 13.59
N ARG A 33 -28.02 -13.06 14.27
CA ARG A 33 -29.20 -13.80 13.82
C ARG A 33 -30.10 -14.20 14.99
N ARG A 34 -31.41 -14.13 14.77
CA ARG A 34 -32.42 -14.70 15.64
C ARG A 34 -33.23 -15.78 14.90
N ARG A 35 -33.46 -16.91 15.54
CA ARG A 35 -34.29 -18.03 15.05
C ARG A 35 -35.28 -18.40 16.10
N ASP A 36 -36.52 -18.70 15.71
CA ASP A 36 -37.61 -19.10 16.56
C ASP A 36 -38.04 -20.52 16.16
N HIS A 37 -38.04 -21.43 17.13
CA HIS A 37 -38.36 -22.83 16.94
C HIS A 37 -39.44 -23.28 17.94
N GLY A 38 -40.55 -22.53 18.01
CA GLY A 38 -41.72 -22.95 18.75
C GLY A 38 -41.49 -23.15 20.27
N GLY A 39 -41.17 -22.06 20.99
CA GLY A 39 -40.89 -22.09 22.43
C GLY A 39 -39.38 -22.05 22.76
N LEU A 40 -38.53 -22.09 21.77
CA LEU A 40 -37.10 -21.86 21.93
C LEU A 40 -36.65 -20.76 20.97
N ILE A 41 -35.98 -19.74 21.49
CA ILE A 41 -35.39 -18.69 20.70
C ILE A 41 -33.86 -18.81 20.74
N PHE A 42 -33.27 -18.98 19.56
CA PHE A 42 -31.83 -19.00 19.38
C PHE A 42 -31.34 -17.64 18.90
N ILE A 43 -30.36 -17.08 19.59
CA ILE A 43 -29.73 -15.81 19.27
C ILE A 43 -28.24 -16.06 19.06
N ASP A 44 -27.75 -15.78 17.86
CA ASP A 44 -26.32 -15.73 17.57
C ASP A 44 -25.84 -14.34 18.02
N LEU A 45 -25.15 -14.27 19.16
CA LEU A 45 -24.61 -13.05 19.75
C LEU A 45 -23.17 -12.87 19.29
N ARG A 46 -22.88 -11.73 18.67
CA ARG A 46 -21.59 -11.42 18.06
C ARG A 46 -20.88 -10.29 18.80
N ASP A 47 -19.59 -10.46 19.02
CA ASP A 47 -18.68 -9.38 19.35
C ASP A 47 -17.42 -9.42 18.46
N ARG A 48 -16.40 -8.64 18.77
CA ARG A 48 -15.15 -8.58 17.97
C ARG A 48 -14.35 -9.90 17.95
N THR A 49 -14.62 -10.84 18.83
CA THR A 49 -13.91 -12.12 18.91
C THR A 49 -14.61 -13.24 18.13
N GLY A 50 -15.90 -13.05 17.85
CA GLY A 50 -16.72 -14.01 17.12
C GLY A 50 -18.13 -14.10 17.67
N ILE A 51 -18.72 -15.27 17.51
CA ILE A 51 -20.14 -15.53 17.76
C ILE A 51 -20.29 -16.63 18.82
N VAL A 52 -21.33 -16.51 19.67
CA VAL A 52 -21.79 -17.57 20.53
C VAL A 52 -23.32 -17.70 20.44
N GLN A 53 -23.83 -18.91 20.47
CA GLN A 53 -25.27 -19.13 20.49
C GLN A 53 -25.84 -18.99 21.92
N VAL A 54 -26.88 -18.17 22.03
CA VAL A 54 -27.69 -18.02 23.25
C VAL A 54 -29.05 -18.69 23.03
N VAL A 55 -29.53 -19.42 23.99
CA VAL A 55 -30.85 -20.09 23.94
C VAL A 55 -31.73 -19.54 25.05
N ALA A 56 -32.82 -18.91 24.66
CA ALA A 56 -33.89 -18.47 25.58
C ALA A 56 -35.10 -19.40 25.50
N SER A 57 -35.64 -19.73 26.64
CA SER A 57 -36.83 -20.60 26.79
C SER A 57 -37.68 -20.10 27.95
N PRO A 58 -39.01 -20.20 27.86
CA PRO A 58 -39.89 -19.95 29.00
C PRO A 58 -39.55 -20.83 30.22
N ASP A 59 -39.07 -22.08 29.96
CA ASP A 59 -38.67 -23.03 31.00
C ASP A 59 -37.38 -22.60 31.75
N TYR A 60 -36.60 -21.69 31.20
CA TYR A 60 -35.40 -21.16 31.87
C TYR A 60 -35.70 -19.87 32.64
N GLU A 61 -36.28 -18.88 31.96
CA GLU A 61 -36.70 -17.61 32.53
C GLU A 61 -37.69 -16.90 31.57
N GLN A 62 -38.97 -16.81 32.00
CA GLN A 62 -40.05 -16.26 31.17
C GLN A 62 -39.79 -14.82 30.74
N ALA A 63 -39.36 -13.94 31.66
CA ALA A 63 -39.12 -12.53 31.36
C ALA A 63 -38.01 -12.32 30.31
N SER A 64 -36.98 -13.18 30.29
CA SER A 64 -35.92 -13.18 29.31
C SER A 64 -36.38 -13.72 27.96
N PHE A 65 -37.27 -14.71 27.97
CA PHE A 65 -37.88 -15.23 26.74
C PHE A 65 -38.76 -14.16 26.07
N ASP A 66 -39.63 -13.47 26.83
CA ASP A 66 -40.50 -12.39 26.32
C ASP A 66 -39.69 -11.25 25.69
N LYS A 67 -38.52 -10.95 26.24
CA LYS A 67 -37.57 -10.00 25.63
C LYS A 67 -36.94 -10.58 24.38
N ALA A 68 -36.54 -11.86 24.36
CA ALA A 68 -35.94 -12.51 23.21
C ALA A 68 -36.89 -12.53 21.99
N GLU A 69 -38.20 -12.56 22.19
CA GLU A 69 -39.20 -12.45 21.13
C GLU A 69 -39.13 -11.08 20.42
N GLN A 70 -38.79 -10.01 21.14
CA GLN A 70 -38.72 -8.65 20.64
C GLN A 70 -37.41 -8.35 19.93
N VAL A 71 -36.36 -9.15 20.15
CA VAL A 71 -35.03 -8.97 19.59
C VAL A 71 -35.06 -9.03 18.07
N ARG A 72 -34.27 -8.16 17.42
CA ARG A 72 -34.02 -8.15 15.98
C ARG A 72 -32.52 -8.06 15.71
N THR A 73 -32.14 -8.29 14.46
CA THR A 73 -30.74 -8.19 14.00
C THR A 73 -30.13 -6.86 14.38
N GLU A 74 -28.87 -6.90 14.80
CA GLU A 74 -28.04 -5.76 15.24
C GLU A 74 -28.53 -5.06 16.53
N TYR A 75 -29.52 -5.62 17.25
CA TYR A 75 -29.82 -5.14 18.61
C TYR A 75 -28.61 -5.40 19.52
N VAL A 76 -28.38 -4.51 20.46
CA VAL A 76 -27.31 -4.62 21.45
C VAL A 76 -27.87 -5.28 22.72
N LEU A 77 -27.28 -6.40 23.10
CA LEU A 77 -27.73 -7.18 24.25
C LEU A 77 -26.62 -7.30 25.31
N VAL A 78 -27.07 -7.47 26.55
CA VAL A 78 -26.32 -8.19 27.59
C VAL A 78 -27.11 -9.45 27.98
N VAL A 79 -26.39 -10.55 28.06
CA VAL A 79 -26.95 -11.86 28.41
C VAL A 79 -26.17 -12.43 29.58
N ARG A 80 -26.85 -12.78 30.66
CA ARG A 80 -26.34 -13.63 31.76
C ARG A 80 -26.94 -15.03 31.61
N GLY A 81 -26.10 -16.04 31.68
CA GLY A 81 -26.56 -17.41 31.53
C GLY A 81 -25.48 -18.44 31.82
N VAL A 82 -25.86 -19.71 31.77
CA VAL A 82 -24.98 -20.83 32.06
C VAL A 82 -24.50 -21.49 30.78
N VAL A 83 -23.22 -21.75 30.69
CA VAL A 83 -22.58 -22.47 29.57
C VAL A 83 -23.00 -23.94 29.60
N ARG A 84 -23.55 -24.45 28.50
CA ARG A 84 -23.86 -25.86 28.32
C ARG A 84 -23.31 -26.43 27.03
N MET A 85 -23.10 -27.73 26.96
CA MET A 85 -22.75 -28.42 25.72
C MET A 85 -24.00 -28.52 24.84
N ARG A 86 -23.82 -28.38 23.55
CA ARG A 86 -24.85 -28.74 22.56
C ARG A 86 -24.96 -30.23 22.43
N ASP A 87 -26.13 -30.71 22.03
CA ASP A 87 -26.31 -32.10 21.66
C ASP A 87 -25.48 -32.44 20.43
N ALA A 88 -25.00 -33.67 20.32
CA ALA A 88 -24.03 -34.08 19.29
C ALA A 88 -24.49 -33.79 17.85
N ASP A 89 -25.79 -33.87 17.59
CA ASP A 89 -26.45 -33.60 16.31
C ASP A 89 -26.66 -32.11 16.03
N THR A 90 -26.47 -31.23 17.02
CA THR A 90 -26.62 -29.78 16.91
C THR A 90 -25.28 -29.01 16.94
N VAL A 91 -24.16 -29.71 17.05
CA VAL A 91 -22.81 -29.11 17.00
C VAL A 91 -22.60 -28.42 15.66
N ASN A 92 -22.15 -27.18 15.70
CA ASN A 92 -21.86 -26.39 14.51
C ASN A 92 -20.34 -26.24 14.28
N PRO A 93 -19.72 -27.04 13.39
CA PRO A 93 -18.27 -26.98 13.14
C PRO A 93 -17.77 -25.68 12.47
N LYS A 94 -18.68 -24.85 11.98
CA LYS A 94 -18.34 -23.56 11.37
C LYS A 94 -18.14 -22.44 12.40
N MET A 95 -18.50 -22.66 13.64
CA MET A 95 -18.35 -21.70 14.74
C MET A 95 -17.27 -22.19 15.70
N LYS A 96 -16.38 -21.30 16.14
CA LYS A 96 -15.37 -21.62 17.16
C LYS A 96 -16.01 -22.12 18.47
N THR A 97 -17.18 -21.59 18.81
CA THR A 97 -17.99 -21.95 19.99
C THR A 97 -19.06 -22.98 19.66
N GLY A 98 -18.94 -23.67 18.53
CA GLY A 98 -20.03 -24.51 17.99
C GLY A 98 -20.37 -25.75 18.79
N THR A 99 -19.56 -26.15 19.77
CA THR A 99 -19.82 -27.26 20.69
C THR A 99 -20.60 -26.85 21.94
N ILE A 100 -20.71 -25.55 22.19
CA ILE A 100 -21.36 -24.97 23.37
C ILE A 100 -22.49 -24.03 23.00
N GLU A 101 -23.33 -23.71 23.96
CA GLU A 101 -24.34 -22.65 23.91
C GLU A 101 -24.59 -22.08 25.31
N ILE A 102 -25.21 -20.91 25.37
CA ILE A 102 -25.52 -20.22 26.61
C ILE A 102 -27.02 -20.40 26.92
N ARG A 103 -27.35 -21.12 27.97
CA ARG A 103 -28.71 -21.14 28.54
C ARG A 103 -28.97 -19.78 29.17
N CYS A 104 -29.87 -19.01 28.57
CA CYS A 104 -30.16 -17.64 28.96
C CYS A 104 -30.97 -17.63 30.27
N GLU A 105 -30.47 -16.93 31.28
CA GLU A 105 -31.18 -16.68 32.56
C GLU A 105 -31.61 -15.22 32.68
N GLU A 106 -30.84 -14.28 32.14
CA GLU A 106 -31.22 -12.88 32.08
C GLU A 106 -30.82 -12.27 30.73
N LEU A 107 -31.78 -11.65 30.07
CA LEU A 107 -31.57 -10.92 28.83
C LEU A 107 -32.02 -9.46 28.99
N ARG A 108 -31.13 -8.54 28.63
CA ARG A 108 -31.46 -7.12 28.58
C ARG A 108 -31.19 -6.58 27.18
N ILE A 109 -32.12 -5.75 26.67
CA ILE A 109 -31.97 -5.02 25.41
C ILE A 109 -31.41 -3.64 25.74
N LEU A 110 -30.11 -3.44 25.49
CA LEU A 110 -29.41 -2.19 25.76
C LEU A 110 -29.75 -1.13 24.71
N ASN A 111 -29.89 -1.56 23.46
CA ASN A 111 -30.30 -0.67 22.38
C ASN A 111 -30.92 -1.46 21.24
N SER A 112 -31.83 -0.82 20.53
CA SER A 112 -32.42 -1.33 19.30
C SER A 112 -31.62 -0.86 18.07
N SER A 113 -31.86 -1.49 16.93
CA SER A 113 -31.26 -1.11 15.65
C SER A 113 -32.34 -0.94 14.58
N LYS A 114 -32.12 0.00 13.65
CA LYS A 114 -32.81 -0.02 12.36
C LYS A 114 -32.25 -1.17 11.52
N THR A 115 -32.99 -1.59 10.50
CA THR A 115 -32.47 -2.55 9.51
C THR A 115 -31.24 -1.95 8.84
N PRO A 116 -30.07 -2.63 8.91
CA PRO A 116 -28.86 -2.16 8.24
C PRO A 116 -29.04 -2.07 6.72
N PRO A 117 -28.33 -1.15 6.04
CA PRO A 117 -28.40 -1.02 4.58
C PRO A 117 -27.76 -2.20 3.84
N PHE A 118 -26.99 -3.02 4.51
CA PHE A 118 -26.39 -4.26 4.02
C PHE A 118 -26.18 -5.25 5.18
N TYR A 119 -26.01 -6.53 4.86
CA TYR A 119 -25.72 -7.57 5.85
C TYR A 119 -24.29 -7.42 6.42
N ILE A 120 -24.16 -7.69 7.73
CA ILE A 120 -22.85 -7.65 8.42
C ILE A 120 -22.18 -9.02 8.27
N GLU A 121 -21.80 -9.35 7.06
CA GLU A 121 -21.13 -10.61 6.70
C GLU A 121 -20.05 -10.34 5.64
N ASP A 122 -19.14 -11.30 5.46
CA ASP A 122 -18.10 -11.17 4.45
C ASP A 122 -18.62 -11.53 3.04
N ASN A 123 -17.87 -11.16 2.00
CA ASN A 123 -18.20 -11.39 0.59
C ASN A 123 -19.53 -10.77 0.12
N ILE A 124 -19.91 -9.62 0.66
CA ILE A 124 -21.09 -8.88 0.23
C ILE A 124 -20.85 -8.17 -1.11
N ASP A 125 -21.86 -8.19 -1.98
CA ASP A 125 -21.89 -7.42 -3.21
C ASP A 125 -22.58 -6.06 -2.97
N VAL A 126 -21.84 -5.13 -2.39
CA VAL A 126 -22.32 -3.79 -2.02
C VAL A 126 -21.32 -2.75 -2.48
N ASP A 127 -21.83 -1.71 -3.14
CA ASP A 127 -21.02 -0.58 -3.62
C ASP A 127 -20.14 0.02 -2.51
N GLU A 128 -18.89 0.28 -2.81
CA GLU A 128 -17.93 0.82 -1.86
C GLU A 128 -18.41 2.14 -1.23
N LYS A 129 -19.12 3.00 -1.98
CA LYS A 129 -19.64 4.28 -1.46
C LYS A 129 -20.67 4.06 -0.34
N ILE A 130 -21.50 3.01 -0.44
CA ILE A 130 -22.46 2.66 0.61
C ILE A 130 -21.72 2.14 1.83
N ARG A 131 -20.73 1.26 1.64
CA ARG A 131 -19.89 0.75 2.74
C ARG A 131 -19.13 1.88 3.45
N LEU A 132 -18.60 2.86 2.71
CA LEU A 132 -17.91 4.01 3.28
C LEU A 132 -18.88 4.98 3.97
N LYS A 133 -20.09 5.19 3.46
CA LYS A 133 -21.12 6.01 4.11
C LYS A 133 -21.55 5.42 5.46
N TYR A 134 -21.67 4.10 5.55
CA TYR A 134 -22.02 3.38 6.77
C TYR A 134 -20.80 2.62 7.33
N ARG A 135 -19.62 3.26 7.30
CA ARG A 135 -18.35 2.62 7.65
C ARG A 135 -18.35 1.96 9.02
N TYR A 136 -19.02 2.54 10.00
CA TYR A 136 -19.19 1.94 11.33
C TYR A 136 -19.95 0.61 11.32
N LEU A 137 -20.78 0.32 10.31
CA LEU A 137 -21.39 -0.99 10.10
C LEU A 137 -20.46 -1.92 9.32
N ASP A 138 -19.81 -1.43 8.27
CA ASP A 138 -18.83 -2.19 7.50
C ASP A 138 -17.68 -2.70 8.38
N LEU A 139 -17.25 -1.91 9.37
CA LEU A 139 -16.25 -2.29 10.37
C LEU A 139 -16.71 -3.36 11.37
N ARG A 140 -17.99 -3.72 11.40
CA ARG A 140 -18.49 -4.88 12.17
C ARG A 140 -18.23 -6.21 11.46
N ARG A 141 -17.99 -6.20 10.16
CA ARG A 141 -17.71 -7.42 9.38
C ARG A 141 -16.42 -8.07 9.86
N PRO A 142 -16.38 -9.41 9.99
CA PRO A 142 -15.21 -10.13 10.49
C PRO A 142 -13.92 -9.80 9.72
N GLU A 143 -14.00 -9.74 8.39
CA GLU A 143 -12.88 -9.38 7.53
C GLU A 143 -12.31 -7.99 7.87
N MET A 144 -13.18 -7.00 8.03
CA MET A 144 -12.78 -5.63 8.32
C MET A 144 -12.20 -5.48 9.74
N GLN A 145 -12.79 -6.17 10.71
CA GLN A 145 -12.23 -6.24 12.06
C GLN A 145 -10.84 -6.88 12.07
N ASN A 146 -10.68 -8.00 11.36
CA ASN A 146 -9.39 -8.67 11.24
C ASN A 146 -8.32 -7.77 10.60
N ASN A 147 -8.68 -6.98 9.59
CA ASN A 147 -7.76 -6.02 8.98
C ASN A 147 -7.22 -5.00 10.00
N LEU A 148 -8.08 -4.46 10.85
CA LEU A 148 -7.66 -3.50 11.89
C LEU A 148 -6.91 -4.17 13.05
N ILE A 149 -7.28 -5.39 13.42
CA ILE A 149 -6.55 -6.19 14.42
C ILE A 149 -5.14 -6.51 13.90
N MET A 150 -5.01 -6.90 12.62
CA MET A 150 -3.70 -7.13 12.00
C MET A 150 -2.86 -5.84 11.99
N ARG A 151 -3.47 -4.70 11.66
CA ARG A 151 -2.81 -3.40 11.75
C ARG A 151 -2.26 -3.12 13.15
N HIS A 152 -3.02 -3.44 14.18
CA HIS A 152 -2.57 -3.32 15.57
C HIS A 152 -1.37 -4.22 15.86
N LYS A 153 -1.44 -5.51 15.45
CA LYS A 153 -0.35 -6.48 15.66
C LYS A 153 0.94 -6.06 14.95
N VAL A 154 0.84 -5.62 13.69
CA VAL A 154 1.99 -5.13 12.91
C VAL A 154 2.64 -3.93 13.59
N LYS A 155 1.86 -2.94 14.02
CA LYS A 155 2.39 -1.78 14.76
C LYS A 155 3.04 -2.17 16.08
N HIS A 156 2.50 -3.16 16.78
CA HIS A 156 3.09 -3.68 18.01
C HIS A 156 4.44 -4.37 17.73
N ALA A 157 4.48 -5.24 16.72
CA ALA A 157 5.71 -5.92 16.32
C ALA A 157 6.82 -4.93 15.91
N MET A 158 6.48 -3.90 15.11
CA MET A 158 7.41 -2.82 14.74
C MET A 158 8.01 -2.16 15.99
N ARG A 159 7.18 -1.73 16.95
CA ARG A 159 7.65 -1.10 18.19
C ARG A 159 8.50 -2.03 19.02
N THR A 160 8.10 -3.28 19.15
CA THR A 160 8.87 -4.27 19.93
C THR A 160 10.26 -4.47 19.35
N PHE A 161 10.36 -4.66 18.03
CA PHE A 161 11.63 -4.83 17.34
C PHE A 161 12.52 -3.59 17.50
N LEU A 162 12.01 -2.41 17.18
CA LEU A 162 12.79 -1.18 17.16
C LEU A 162 13.25 -0.76 18.56
N ASN A 163 12.39 -0.88 19.57
CA ASN A 163 12.77 -0.64 20.97
C ASN A 163 13.88 -1.60 21.43
N GLY A 164 13.82 -2.87 21.00
CA GLY A 164 14.86 -3.86 21.26
C GLY A 164 16.21 -3.54 20.60
N HIS A 165 16.22 -2.72 19.54
CA HIS A 165 17.41 -2.29 18.80
C HIS A 165 17.85 -0.85 19.15
N GLY A 166 17.34 -0.29 20.24
CA GLY A 166 17.77 1.02 20.76
C GLY A 166 17.19 2.22 20.03
N PHE A 167 16.14 2.04 19.24
CA PHE A 167 15.41 3.16 18.64
C PHE A 167 14.49 3.83 19.65
N ILE A 168 14.32 5.13 19.51
CA ILE A 168 13.47 5.97 20.35
C ILE A 168 12.26 6.43 19.52
N ASP A 169 11.04 6.20 20.01
CA ASP A 169 9.78 6.70 19.41
C ASP A 169 9.63 8.18 19.74
N ILE A 170 9.78 9.08 18.76
CA ILE A 170 9.73 10.52 18.95
C ILE A 170 8.71 11.13 18.00
N GLU A 171 7.73 11.84 18.55
CA GLU A 171 6.74 12.57 17.76
C GLU A 171 7.34 13.87 17.18
N THR A 172 6.98 14.16 15.94
CA THR A 172 7.36 15.40 15.24
C THR A 172 6.13 16.26 14.98
N PRO A 173 6.28 17.58 14.76
CA PRO A 173 5.14 18.46 14.52
C PRO A 173 4.32 18.07 13.28
N GLU A 174 2.99 18.23 13.39
CA GLU A 174 2.09 18.16 12.24
C GLU A 174 1.81 19.57 11.64
N LEU A 175 1.96 20.63 12.42
CA LEU A 175 1.88 22.02 11.94
C LEU A 175 3.28 22.50 11.58
N CYS A 176 3.67 22.34 10.32
CA CYS A 176 5.01 22.57 9.82
C CYS A 176 5.08 23.83 8.93
N LYS A 177 6.29 24.21 8.55
CA LYS A 177 6.52 25.13 7.44
C LYS A 177 6.30 24.38 6.11
N SER A 178 5.68 25.04 5.12
CA SER A 178 5.57 24.50 3.76
C SER A 178 6.97 24.26 3.17
N THR A 179 7.24 23.03 2.83
CA THR A 179 8.47 22.56 2.19
C THR A 179 8.12 21.50 1.16
N PRO A 180 7.58 21.89 -0.01
CA PRO A 180 7.09 20.94 -1.00
C PRO A 180 8.21 20.01 -1.47
N GLU A 181 8.02 18.71 -1.28
CA GLU A 181 8.95 17.62 -1.59
C GLU A 181 8.35 16.65 -2.63
N GLY A 182 7.77 17.18 -3.70
CA GLY A 182 7.20 16.39 -4.79
C GLY A 182 5.67 16.40 -4.87
N ALA A 183 4.93 16.24 -3.77
CA ALA A 183 3.47 16.43 -3.73
C ALA A 183 3.11 17.88 -3.34
N ARG A 184 1.84 18.26 -3.50
CA ARG A 184 1.33 19.52 -2.95
C ARG A 184 1.06 19.36 -1.46
N ASP A 185 1.30 20.45 -0.71
CA ASP A 185 1.02 20.50 0.72
C ASP A 185 -0.45 20.82 0.99
N TYR A 186 -1.02 20.23 2.06
CA TYR A 186 -2.24 20.73 2.68
C TYR A 186 -1.90 21.94 3.56
N LEU A 187 -2.50 23.08 3.27
CA LEU A 187 -2.26 24.33 4.00
C LEU A 187 -3.29 24.54 5.11
N VAL A 188 -2.81 24.98 6.28
CA VAL A 188 -3.64 25.33 7.44
C VAL A 188 -3.41 26.80 7.78
N PRO A 189 -4.42 27.68 7.64
CA PRO A 189 -4.27 29.10 7.93
C PRO A 189 -4.05 29.36 9.42
N SER A 190 -3.17 30.32 9.73
CA SER A 190 -2.89 30.73 11.11
C SER A 190 -3.77 31.89 11.53
N ARG A 191 -4.64 31.71 12.53
CA ARG A 191 -5.46 32.79 13.11
C ARG A 191 -4.60 33.84 13.84
N VAL A 192 -3.49 33.41 14.44
CA VAL A 192 -2.62 34.27 15.27
C VAL A 192 -1.65 35.10 14.43
N ASN A 193 -1.26 34.56 13.27
CA ASN A 193 -0.32 35.20 12.36
C ASN A 193 -1.02 35.44 11.03
N GLU A 194 -1.60 36.60 10.86
CA GLU A 194 -2.37 36.98 9.66
C GLU A 194 -1.57 36.76 8.38
N GLY A 195 -2.22 36.20 7.35
CA GLY A 195 -1.64 35.94 6.04
C GLY A 195 -0.56 34.85 6.03
N LYS A 196 -0.37 34.15 7.15
CA LYS A 196 0.58 33.01 7.24
C LYS A 196 -0.14 31.69 7.38
N PHE A 197 0.50 30.65 6.87
CA PHE A 197 -0.03 29.28 6.84
C PHE A 197 0.98 28.31 7.45
N TYR A 198 0.47 27.31 8.14
CA TYR A 198 1.15 26.06 8.35
C TYR A 198 0.89 25.13 7.17
N ALA A 199 1.73 24.13 6.99
CA ALA A 199 1.48 23.01 6.10
C ALA A 199 1.44 21.71 6.93
N LEU A 200 0.61 20.76 6.53
CA LEU A 200 0.65 19.40 7.06
C LEU A 200 1.83 18.63 6.45
N PRO A 201 2.58 17.83 7.21
CA PRO A 201 3.82 17.23 6.75
C PRO A 201 3.57 16.12 5.72
N GLN A 202 4.33 16.12 4.64
CA GLN A 202 4.34 15.02 3.67
C GLN A 202 5.10 13.81 4.22
N SER A 203 6.09 14.05 5.07
CA SER A 203 6.85 13.10 5.87
C SER A 203 7.62 13.85 6.97
N PRO A 204 8.13 13.17 8.01
CA PRO A 204 8.99 13.81 9.02
C PRO A 204 10.44 14.02 8.57
N GLN A 205 10.74 14.02 7.28
CA GLN A 205 12.10 14.00 6.70
C GLN A 205 13.07 15.02 7.32
N ILE A 206 12.66 16.28 7.43
CA ILE A 206 13.52 17.34 7.96
C ILE A 206 13.74 17.15 9.46
N PHE A 207 12.68 16.83 10.21
CA PHE A 207 12.75 16.69 11.65
C PHE A 207 13.58 15.48 12.08
N LYS A 208 13.51 14.36 11.37
CA LYS A 208 14.34 13.19 11.69
C LYS A 208 15.84 13.45 11.48
N GLN A 209 16.20 14.24 10.45
CA GLN A 209 17.59 14.69 10.28
C GLN A 209 18.04 15.61 11.42
N LEU A 210 17.17 16.54 11.86
CA LEU A 210 17.44 17.38 13.03
C LEU A 210 17.61 16.55 14.31
N LEU A 211 16.86 15.45 14.47
CA LEU A 211 17.02 14.54 15.61
C LEU A 211 18.38 13.82 15.58
N MET A 212 18.90 13.47 14.40
CA MET A 212 20.26 12.93 14.27
C MET A 212 21.32 13.96 14.71
N ILE A 213 21.17 15.21 14.25
CA ILE A 213 22.05 16.33 14.69
C ILE A 213 21.92 16.58 16.20
N SER A 214 20.73 16.35 16.77
CA SER A 214 20.49 16.46 18.22
C SER A 214 21.07 15.29 19.05
N GLY A 215 21.70 14.31 18.41
CA GLY A 215 22.31 13.16 19.08
C GLY A 215 21.35 12.07 19.52
N MET A 216 20.14 12.00 18.94
CA MET A 216 19.18 10.93 19.26
C MET A 216 19.57 9.57 18.68
N ASP A 217 20.54 9.53 17.78
CA ASP A 217 21.21 8.38 17.21
C ASP A 217 20.30 7.41 16.44
N ARG A 218 19.24 6.90 17.04
CA ARG A 218 18.25 6.00 16.42
C ARG A 218 16.83 6.45 16.73
N TYR A 219 16.15 6.95 15.72
CA TYR A 219 14.79 7.47 15.79
C TYR A 219 13.84 6.60 14.99
N TYR A 220 12.61 6.45 15.48
CA TYR A 220 11.48 6.05 14.67
C TYR A 220 10.20 6.76 15.10
N GLN A 221 9.21 6.76 14.21
CA GLN A 221 7.86 7.24 14.48
C GLN A 221 6.86 6.51 13.58
N ILE A 222 5.72 6.12 14.12
CA ILE A 222 4.57 5.72 13.30
C ILE A 222 3.79 7.00 12.97
N ALA A 223 4.25 7.69 11.93
CA ALA A 223 3.87 9.05 11.58
C ALA A 223 2.61 9.11 10.69
N ARG A 224 1.80 10.15 10.91
CA ARG A 224 0.76 10.54 9.97
C ARG A 224 1.37 11.46 8.91
N CYS A 225 1.11 11.14 7.63
CA CYS A 225 1.62 11.88 6.47
C CYS A 225 0.45 12.35 5.61
N PHE A 226 0.62 13.49 4.95
CA PHE A 226 -0.42 14.17 4.19
C PHE A 226 0.13 14.56 2.81
N ARG A 227 -0.58 14.21 1.72
CA ARG A 227 -0.19 14.58 0.36
C ARG A 227 -1.42 14.89 -0.46
N ASP A 228 -1.47 16.08 -1.02
CA ASP A 228 -2.52 16.49 -1.96
C ASP A 228 -2.10 16.09 -3.39
N GLU A 229 -2.44 14.88 -3.76
CA GLU A 229 -2.11 14.27 -5.05
C GLU A 229 -3.28 13.43 -5.60
N ASP A 230 -3.19 13.02 -6.85
CA ASP A 230 -4.20 12.15 -7.46
C ASP A 230 -4.27 10.79 -6.75
N LEU A 231 -5.47 10.42 -6.31
CA LEU A 231 -5.69 9.21 -5.54
C LEU A 231 -5.88 7.99 -6.44
N ARG A 232 -5.32 6.86 -5.99
CA ARG A 232 -5.43 5.54 -6.60
C ARG A 232 -5.85 4.51 -5.55
N ALA A 233 -5.93 3.24 -5.93
CA ALA A 233 -6.27 2.15 -5.00
C ALA A 233 -5.29 2.03 -3.81
N ASP A 234 -4.03 2.41 -4.02
CA ASP A 234 -2.93 2.36 -3.06
C ASP A 234 -2.49 3.74 -2.53
N ARG A 235 -3.31 4.79 -2.74
CA ARG A 235 -3.04 6.16 -2.27
C ARG A 235 -4.22 6.76 -1.53
N GLN A 236 -3.91 7.51 -0.47
CA GLN A 236 -4.83 8.30 0.34
C GLN A 236 -4.24 9.68 0.60
N PRO A 237 -5.07 10.74 0.76
CA PRO A 237 -4.57 12.08 1.05
C PRO A 237 -3.89 12.17 2.42
N GLU A 238 -4.27 11.29 3.32
CA GLU A 238 -3.65 11.06 4.62
C GLU A 238 -3.40 9.56 4.83
N PHE A 239 -2.19 9.21 5.19
CA PHE A 239 -1.74 7.81 5.34
C PHE A 239 -0.73 7.68 6.48
N THR A 240 -0.35 6.46 6.81
CA THR A 240 0.57 6.21 7.91
C THR A 240 1.88 5.61 7.38
N GLN A 241 3.00 6.14 7.87
CA GLN A 241 4.32 5.56 7.63
C GLN A 241 4.95 5.08 8.95
N LEU A 242 5.71 3.99 8.90
CA LEU A 242 6.80 3.81 9.83
C LEU A 242 7.98 4.58 9.27
N ASP A 243 8.40 5.63 9.94
CA ASP A 243 9.53 6.46 9.56
C ASP A 243 10.72 6.21 10.52
N MET A 244 11.92 6.07 9.98
CA MET A 244 13.13 5.71 10.73
C MET A 244 14.33 6.52 10.25
N GLU A 245 15.21 6.89 11.18
CA GLU A 245 16.50 7.50 10.86
C GLU A 245 17.55 7.04 11.90
N MET A 246 18.78 6.85 11.45
CA MET A 246 19.88 6.38 12.29
C MET A 246 21.22 7.00 11.89
N SER A 247 22.04 7.30 12.88
CA SER A 247 23.39 7.87 12.72
C SER A 247 24.46 6.77 12.72
N PHE A 248 25.60 7.07 12.11
CA PHE A 248 26.82 6.27 12.15
C PHE A 248 26.66 4.83 11.62
N MET A 249 25.72 4.62 10.70
CA MET A 249 25.52 3.36 10.00
C MET A 249 25.75 3.54 8.50
N ASP A 250 26.33 2.54 7.87
CA ASP A 250 26.43 2.46 6.41
C ASP A 250 25.16 1.85 5.79
N GLN A 251 25.12 1.81 4.46
CA GLN A 251 23.98 1.28 3.74
C GLN A 251 23.72 -0.20 4.04
N GLU A 252 24.76 -1.02 4.14
CA GLU A 252 24.63 -2.46 4.39
C GLU A 252 24.08 -2.75 5.79
N GLU A 253 24.50 -1.99 6.78
CA GLU A 253 24.01 -2.10 8.15
C GLU A 253 22.51 -1.72 8.22
N ILE A 254 22.10 -0.67 7.50
CA ILE A 254 20.69 -0.26 7.42
C ILE A 254 19.83 -1.32 6.73
N LEU A 255 20.26 -1.82 5.57
CA LEU A 255 19.54 -2.86 4.84
C LEU A 255 19.38 -4.14 5.67
N THR A 256 20.45 -4.58 6.33
CA THR A 256 20.43 -5.77 7.20
C THR A 256 19.45 -5.61 8.36
N LEU A 257 19.48 -4.47 9.06
CA LEU A 257 18.54 -4.18 10.16
C LEU A 257 17.08 -4.21 9.70
N VAL A 258 16.83 -3.66 8.50
CA VAL A 258 15.48 -3.63 7.93
C VAL A 258 15.02 -5.02 7.49
N GLU A 259 15.91 -5.83 6.93
CA GLU A 259 15.63 -7.24 6.60
C GLU A 259 15.23 -8.04 7.85
N GLU A 260 15.96 -7.90 8.94
CA GLU A 260 15.65 -8.53 10.23
C GLU A 260 14.31 -8.04 10.79
N MET A 261 14.01 -6.74 10.68
CA MET A 261 12.72 -6.16 11.10
C MET A 261 11.55 -6.74 10.29
N VAL A 262 11.68 -6.81 8.96
CA VAL A 262 10.64 -7.35 8.09
C VAL A 262 10.41 -8.84 8.38
N HIS A 263 11.50 -9.63 8.50
CA HIS A 263 11.41 -11.02 8.90
C HIS A 263 10.66 -11.19 10.23
N TYR A 264 11.04 -10.41 11.26
CA TYR A 264 10.39 -10.43 12.57
C TYR A 264 8.90 -10.10 12.47
N ILE A 265 8.52 -9.04 11.77
CA ILE A 265 7.12 -8.63 11.62
C ILE A 265 6.29 -9.73 10.94
N PHE A 266 6.76 -10.28 9.83
CA PHE A 266 6.04 -11.33 9.09
C PHE A 266 5.94 -12.63 9.90
N LYS A 267 6.99 -12.99 10.63
CA LYS A 267 7.01 -14.16 11.51
C LYS A 267 6.00 -14.03 12.65
N GLU A 268 6.04 -12.91 13.39
CA GLU A 268 5.18 -12.68 14.55
C GLU A 268 3.70 -12.51 14.20
N THR A 269 3.40 -11.96 13.02
CA THR A 269 2.03 -11.59 12.68
C THR A 269 1.34 -12.59 11.75
N LEU A 270 2.07 -13.22 10.84
CA LEU A 270 1.56 -14.17 9.85
C LEU A 270 2.11 -15.60 10.03
N GLY A 271 3.15 -15.80 10.86
CA GLY A 271 3.87 -17.06 10.93
C GLY A 271 4.71 -17.36 9.68
N HIS A 272 4.96 -16.35 8.84
CA HIS A 272 5.70 -16.49 7.59
C HIS A 272 7.18 -16.17 7.78
N ASP A 273 8.04 -17.09 7.37
CA ASP A 273 9.49 -16.93 7.41
C ASP A 273 9.99 -16.24 6.13
N VAL A 274 10.32 -14.96 6.20
CA VAL A 274 10.96 -14.23 5.09
C VAL A 274 12.40 -14.72 4.96
N LYS A 275 12.81 -15.16 3.77
CA LYS A 275 14.18 -15.62 3.51
C LYS A 275 15.17 -14.45 3.55
N LEU A 276 16.25 -14.62 4.30
CA LEU A 276 17.34 -13.67 4.39
C LEU A 276 18.65 -14.27 3.84
N PRO A 277 19.55 -13.46 3.27
CA PRO A 277 19.33 -12.04 2.92
C PRO A 277 18.30 -11.88 1.81
N ILE A 278 17.61 -10.72 1.77
CA ILE A 278 16.69 -10.38 0.69
C ILE A 278 17.49 -10.16 -0.60
N HIS A 279 16.94 -10.63 -1.72
CA HIS A 279 17.52 -10.44 -3.05
C HIS A 279 17.76 -8.94 -3.34
N ARG A 280 18.87 -8.62 -4.03
CA ARG A 280 19.22 -7.23 -4.39
C ARG A 280 19.46 -7.12 -5.88
N MET A 281 19.04 -6.00 -6.45
CA MET A 281 19.33 -5.61 -7.83
C MET A 281 19.53 -4.10 -7.94
N THR A 282 20.26 -3.66 -8.94
CA THR A 282 20.39 -2.24 -9.24
C THR A 282 19.15 -1.71 -9.95
N TRP A 283 18.92 -0.41 -9.87
CA TRP A 283 17.86 0.25 -10.62
C TRP A 283 17.96 -0.01 -12.13
N ASP A 284 19.18 0.10 -12.68
CA ASP A 284 19.44 -0.16 -14.10
C ASP A 284 19.02 -1.60 -14.48
N TYR A 285 19.38 -2.60 -13.67
CA TYR A 285 18.97 -3.98 -13.91
C TYR A 285 17.45 -4.16 -13.85
N ALA A 286 16.79 -3.53 -12.88
CA ALA A 286 15.34 -3.60 -12.75
C ALA A 286 14.64 -2.99 -13.98
N MET A 287 15.08 -1.81 -14.40
CA MET A 287 14.54 -1.11 -15.58
C MET A 287 14.82 -1.86 -16.88
N GLU A 288 16.03 -2.41 -17.03
CA GLU A 288 16.45 -3.14 -18.24
C GLU A 288 15.65 -4.43 -18.43
N ASN A 289 15.37 -5.16 -17.35
CA ASN A 289 14.76 -6.49 -17.40
C ASN A 289 13.25 -6.54 -17.13
N SER A 290 12.68 -5.51 -16.49
CA SER A 290 11.25 -5.49 -16.13
C SER A 290 10.53 -4.19 -16.45
N GLY A 291 11.26 -3.15 -16.85
CA GLY A 291 10.71 -1.83 -17.18
C GLY A 291 10.17 -1.07 -15.97
N SER A 292 10.55 -1.46 -14.76
CA SER A 292 10.05 -0.86 -13.53
C SER A 292 11.09 -0.96 -12.43
N ASP A 293 11.21 0.11 -11.63
CA ASP A 293 11.94 0.14 -10.36
C ASP A 293 11.25 -0.67 -9.23
N LYS A 294 10.09 -1.25 -9.53
CA LYS A 294 9.27 -2.07 -8.62
C LYS A 294 8.93 -3.40 -9.29
N PRO A 295 9.95 -4.27 -9.56
CA PRO A 295 9.72 -5.52 -10.27
C PRO A 295 8.90 -6.51 -9.44
N ASP A 296 7.90 -7.16 -10.05
CA ASP A 296 7.26 -8.33 -9.48
C ASP A 296 8.08 -9.58 -9.84
N LEU A 297 8.64 -10.23 -8.83
CA LEU A 297 9.51 -11.40 -8.98
C LEU A 297 8.78 -12.74 -8.81
N ARG A 298 7.46 -12.74 -8.63
CA ARG A 298 6.66 -13.97 -8.54
C ARG A 298 6.56 -14.75 -9.85
N PHE A 299 7.05 -14.18 -10.96
CA PHE A 299 7.10 -14.81 -12.26
C PHE A 299 8.32 -14.35 -13.07
N ASP A 300 8.85 -15.22 -13.90
CA ASP A 300 10.02 -14.95 -14.74
C ASP A 300 9.60 -14.66 -16.19
N MET A 301 9.55 -13.38 -16.56
CA MET A 301 9.27 -12.89 -17.91
C MET A 301 10.10 -11.62 -18.15
N LYS A 302 11.42 -11.79 -18.30
CA LYS A 302 12.35 -10.68 -18.48
C LYS A 302 12.29 -10.12 -19.89
N PHE A 303 12.66 -8.86 -20.03
CA PHE A 303 12.85 -8.24 -21.33
C PHE A 303 14.07 -8.78 -22.03
N THR A 304 13.97 -8.90 -23.35
CA THR A 304 15.10 -9.16 -24.25
C THR A 304 15.25 -7.98 -25.19
N ASP A 305 16.41 -7.35 -25.20
CA ASP A 305 16.74 -6.32 -26.19
C ASP A 305 17.05 -6.99 -27.53
N VAL A 306 16.26 -6.66 -28.55
CA VAL A 306 16.42 -7.16 -29.90
C VAL A 306 16.78 -6.04 -30.89
N THR A 307 17.10 -4.83 -30.40
CA THR A 307 17.38 -3.65 -31.20
C THR A 307 18.44 -3.93 -32.26
N GLU A 308 19.59 -4.52 -31.87
CA GLU A 308 20.67 -4.83 -32.79
C GLU A 308 20.30 -5.91 -33.83
N LEU A 309 19.42 -6.86 -33.47
CA LEU A 309 18.95 -7.89 -34.38
C LEU A 309 18.06 -7.34 -35.50
N VAL A 310 17.38 -6.21 -35.24
CA VAL A 310 16.37 -5.66 -36.15
C VAL A 310 16.76 -4.28 -36.74
N LYS A 311 17.95 -3.79 -36.48
CA LYS A 311 18.41 -2.46 -36.94
C LYS A 311 18.44 -2.29 -38.45
N ASP A 312 18.79 -3.35 -39.19
CA ASP A 312 18.91 -3.34 -40.66
C ASP A 312 17.63 -3.81 -41.36
N THR A 313 16.49 -3.66 -40.72
CA THR A 313 15.18 -4.10 -41.25
C THR A 313 14.60 -3.14 -42.28
N ASP A 314 13.81 -3.68 -43.23
CA ASP A 314 12.96 -2.90 -44.11
C ASP A 314 11.62 -2.47 -43.45
N PHE A 315 11.36 -2.93 -42.23
CA PHE A 315 10.18 -2.54 -41.46
C PHE A 315 10.34 -1.10 -40.94
N LYS A 316 9.76 -0.16 -41.68
CA LYS A 316 9.92 1.29 -41.45
C LYS A 316 9.65 1.74 -40.01
N VAL A 317 8.72 1.06 -39.30
CA VAL A 317 8.39 1.41 -37.90
C VAL A 317 9.60 1.21 -37.00
N PHE A 318 10.23 0.01 -37.06
CA PHE A 318 11.41 -0.26 -36.23
C PHE A 318 12.60 0.59 -36.65
N ARG A 319 12.87 0.67 -37.95
CA ARG A 319 13.98 1.50 -38.47
C ARG A 319 13.86 2.95 -37.99
N SER A 320 12.68 3.59 -38.16
CA SER A 320 12.47 4.97 -37.75
C SER A 320 12.69 5.18 -36.25
N VAL A 321 12.28 4.22 -35.41
CA VAL A 321 12.50 4.29 -33.96
C VAL A 321 13.99 4.21 -33.64
N ILE A 322 14.70 3.24 -34.22
CA ILE A 322 16.13 3.01 -33.97
C ILE A 322 16.97 4.19 -34.46
N ASP A 323 16.71 4.70 -35.68
CA ASP A 323 17.39 5.86 -36.26
C ASP A 323 17.23 7.15 -35.42
N ASN A 324 16.17 7.22 -34.57
CA ASN A 324 15.92 8.31 -33.64
C ASN A 324 16.35 7.99 -32.19
N GLY A 325 17.22 7.00 -31.98
CA GLY A 325 17.76 6.65 -30.68
C GLY A 325 16.79 5.88 -29.77
N GLY A 326 15.73 5.30 -30.35
CA GLY A 326 14.84 4.38 -29.64
C GLY A 326 15.38 2.96 -29.60
N GLN A 327 14.61 2.06 -29.01
CA GLN A 327 14.96 0.64 -28.83
C GLN A 327 13.78 -0.27 -29.16
N VAL A 328 14.09 -1.55 -29.40
CA VAL A 328 13.11 -2.60 -29.60
C VAL A 328 13.36 -3.68 -28.55
N LYS A 329 12.43 -3.86 -27.62
CA LYS A 329 12.50 -4.91 -26.62
C LYS A 329 11.32 -5.87 -26.74
N ALA A 330 11.55 -7.09 -26.29
CA ALA A 330 10.60 -8.20 -26.36
C ALA A 330 10.38 -8.84 -24.99
N ILE A 331 9.23 -9.49 -24.84
CA ILE A 331 8.96 -10.50 -23.81
C ILE A 331 8.55 -11.81 -24.49
N ASN A 332 8.91 -12.94 -23.87
CA ASN A 332 8.49 -14.27 -24.29
C ASN A 332 7.39 -14.78 -23.35
N VAL A 333 6.20 -15.00 -23.88
CA VAL A 333 5.06 -15.57 -23.17
C VAL A 333 4.98 -17.05 -23.49
N LYS A 334 5.28 -17.87 -22.52
CA LYS A 334 5.29 -19.33 -22.66
C LYS A 334 3.88 -19.88 -22.91
N GLY A 335 3.73 -20.73 -23.92
CA GLY A 335 2.51 -21.48 -24.17
C GLY A 335 1.32 -20.70 -24.76
N ASP A 336 1.49 -19.47 -25.30
CA ASP A 336 0.42 -18.62 -25.79
C ASP A 336 0.51 -18.30 -27.31
N ALA A 337 1.22 -19.16 -28.09
CA ALA A 337 1.43 -18.95 -29.53
C ALA A 337 0.14 -18.83 -30.35
N ASP A 338 -0.93 -19.47 -29.91
CA ASP A 338 -2.21 -19.52 -30.65
C ASP A 338 -3.27 -18.54 -30.12
N ILE A 339 -2.79 -17.48 -29.44
CA ILE A 339 -3.64 -16.39 -28.93
C ILE A 339 -4.58 -15.87 -30.04
N PRO A 340 -5.90 -15.71 -29.77
CA PRO A 340 -6.85 -15.21 -30.74
C PRO A 340 -6.53 -13.77 -31.21
N ARG A 341 -6.77 -13.49 -32.50
CA ARG A 341 -6.54 -12.16 -33.08
C ARG A 341 -7.18 -11.03 -32.29
N ARG A 342 -8.41 -11.24 -31.81
CA ARG A 342 -9.14 -10.24 -31.01
C ARG A 342 -8.40 -9.90 -29.71
N GLU A 343 -7.77 -10.86 -29.09
CA GLU A 343 -6.98 -10.63 -27.86
C GLU A 343 -5.70 -9.88 -28.16
N LEU A 344 -5.00 -10.20 -29.26
CA LEU A 344 -3.85 -9.43 -29.73
C LEU A 344 -4.23 -7.97 -30.01
N ASP A 345 -5.37 -7.72 -30.66
CA ASP A 345 -5.84 -6.36 -30.92
C ASP A 345 -6.16 -5.63 -29.58
N GLY A 346 -6.71 -6.34 -28.59
CA GLY A 346 -6.89 -5.82 -27.23
C GLY A 346 -5.56 -5.50 -26.50
N LEU A 347 -4.50 -6.29 -26.73
CA LEU A 347 -3.18 -5.99 -26.19
C LEU A 347 -2.56 -4.74 -26.85
N VAL A 348 -2.81 -4.51 -28.15
CA VAL A 348 -2.38 -3.27 -28.82
C VAL A 348 -3.05 -2.04 -28.17
N GLU A 349 -4.34 -2.12 -27.90
CA GLU A 349 -5.06 -1.06 -27.19
C GLU A 349 -4.51 -0.86 -25.77
N TYR A 350 -4.28 -1.97 -25.05
CA TYR A 350 -3.73 -1.93 -23.70
C TYR A 350 -2.38 -1.20 -23.62
N VAL A 351 -1.41 -1.53 -24.49
CA VAL A 351 -0.10 -0.88 -24.48
C VAL A 351 -0.15 0.59 -24.93
N SER A 352 -1.18 0.97 -25.69
CA SER A 352 -1.36 2.36 -26.13
C SER A 352 -1.63 3.30 -24.96
N HIS A 353 -2.28 2.84 -23.89
CA HIS A 353 -2.50 3.62 -22.67
C HIS A 353 -1.20 4.01 -21.98
N TYR A 354 -0.11 3.28 -22.27
CA TYR A 354 1.24 3.55 -21.74
C TYR A 354 2.16 4.23 -22.76
N GLY A 355 1.59 4.76 -23.85
CA GLY A 355 2.28 5.57 -24.85
C GLY A 355 2.86 4.79 -26.04
N ALA A 356 2.79 3.47 -26.07
CA ALA A 356 3.27 2.68 -27.21
C ALA A 356 2.35 2.85 -28.44
N LYS A 357 2.96 3.04 -29.60
CA LYS A 357 2.23 3.25 -30.87
C LYS A 357 1.79 1.97 -31.54
N GLY A 358 2.23 0.80 -31.05
CA GLY A 358 1.90 -0.50 -31.61
C GLY A 358 2.58 -1.63 -30.85
N LEU A 359 2.18 -2.85 -31.18
CA LEU A 359 2.69 -4.09 -30.63
C LEU A 359 2.99 -5.04 -31.80
N ALA A 360 4.24 -5.45 -31.95
CA ALA A 360 4.60 -6.51 -32.88
C ALA A 360 4.65 -7.85 -32.15
N TRP A 361 4.36 -8.94 -32.86
CA TRP A 361 4.33 -10.25 -32.24
C TRP A 361 4.75 -11.39 -33.20
N ILE A 362 5.25 -12.49 -32.61
CA ILE A 362 5.60 -13.73 -33.31
C ILE A 362 5.06 -14.90 -32.49
N GLY A 363 4.15 -15.69 -33.07
CA GLY A 363 3.68 -16.94 -32.49
C GLY A 363 4.46 -18.12 -33.08
N PHE A 364 5.05 -18.95 -32.23
CA PHE A 364 5.81 -20.18 -32.55
C PHE A 364 4.90 -21.38 -32.36
N LEU A 365 4.12 -21.76 -33.39
CA LEU A 365 3.13 -22.82 -33.24
C LEU A 365 3.78 -24.21 -33.00
N GLU A 366 3.03 -25.12 -32.40
CA GLU A 366 3.45 -26.49 -32.08
C GLU A 366 3.90 -27.27 -33.32
N ASP A 367 3.28 -27.04 -34.47
CA ASP A 367 3.66 -27.66 -35.75
C ASP A 367 4.93 -27.07 -36.37
N GLY A 368 5.54 -26.07 -35.74
CA GLY A 368 6.72 -25.34 -36.20
C GLY A 368 6.40 -24.17 -37.15
N THR A 369 5.14 -23.90 -37.42
CA THR A 369 4.74 -22.76 -38.24
C THR A 369 4.92 -21.46 -37.45
N LEU A 370 5.41 -20.41 -38.12
CA LEU A 370 5.48 -19.06 -37.56
C LEU A 370 4.30 -18.20 -38.03
N LYS A 371 3.52 -17.71 -37.06
CA LYS A 371 2.51 -16.68 -37.28
C LYS A 371 3.08 -15.32 -36.86
N SER A 372 3.01 -14.31 -37.73
CA SER A 372 3.44 -12.95 -37.38
C SER A 372 2.93 -11.94 -38.41
N GLN A 373 2.54 -10.76 -37.94
CA GLN A 373 2.17 -9.64 -38.81
C GLN A 373 3.38 -8.99 -39.51
N ILE A 374 4.59 -9.22 -38.96
CA ILE A 374 5.84 -8.65 -39.50
C ILE A 374 6.62 -9.64 -40.38
N LYS A 375 6.14 -10.89 -40.56
CA LYS A 375 6.80 -11.94 -41.35
C LYS A 375 7.19 -11.48 -42.75
N LYS A 376 6.36 -10.67 -43.42
CA LYS A 376 6.63 -10.16 -44.77
C LYS A 376 7.82 -9.19 -44.85
N PHE A 377 8.27 -8.61 -43.71
CA PHE A 377 9.39 -7.67 -43.68
C PHE A 377 10.70 -8.33 -43.22
N PHE A 378 10.61 -9.41 -42.42
CA PHE A 378 11.76 -10.05 -41.79
C PHE A 378 12.15 -11.40 -42.41
N GLY A 379 11.20 -12.12 -43.00
CA GLY A 379 11.39 -13.52 -43.39
C GLY A 379 11.41 -14.47 -42.18
N GLU A 380 11.36 -15.77 -42.44
CA GLU A 380 11.31 -16.80 -41.37
C GLU A 380 12.61 -16.89 -40.57
N ASP A 381 13.76 -16.88 -41.26
CA ASP A 381 15.05 -17.02 -40.59
C ASP A 381 15.30 -15.94 -39.55
N LYS A 382 14.95 -14.68 -39.86
CA LYS A 382 15.13 -13.57 -38.91
C LYS A 382 14.13 -13.66 -37.75
N LEU A 383 12.90 -14.13 -37.97
CA LEU A 383 11.93 -14.36 -36.90
C LEU A 383 12.39 -15.49 -35.97
N LEU A 384 13.01 -16.54 -36.51
CA LEU A 384 13.63 -17.60 -35.71
C LEU A 384 14.81 -17.09 -34.88
N GLU A 385 15.65 -16.20 -35.48
CA GLU A 385 16.76 -15.56 -34.76
C GLU A 385 16.26 -14.72 -33.56
N ILE A 386 15.21 -13.91 -33.78
CA ILE A 386 14.55 -13.14 -32.71
C ILE A 386 14.00 -14.08 -31.63
N GLY A 387 13.27 -15.14 -32.04
CA GLY A 387 12.72 -16.13 -31.12
C GLY A 387 13.81 -16.77 -30.27
N LYS A 388 14.93 -17.18 -30.90
CA LYS A 388 16.07 -17.77 -30.20
C LYS A 388 16.68 -16.80 -29.18
N ALA A 389 16.83 -15.52 -29.52
CA ALA A 389 17.31 -14.49 -28.61
C ALA A 389 16.38 -14.32 -27.40
N CYS A 390 15.07 -14.43 -27.61
CA CYS A 390 14.05 -14.37 -26.56
C CYS A 390 13.86 -15.69 -25.79
N GLY A 391 14.60 -16.75 -26.13
CA GLY A 391 14.41 -18.09 -25.54
C GLY A 391 13.04 -18.70 -25.85
N ALA A 392 12.47 -18.35 -27.01
CA ALA A 392 11.17 -18.89 -27.43
C ALA A 392 11.30 -20.31 -27.96
N GLU A 393 10.35 -21.14 -27.59
CA GLU A 393 10.17 -22.52 -28.01
C GLU A 393 8.83 -22.68 -28.76
N LYS A 394 8.54 -23.88 -29.25
CA LYS A 394 7.24 -24.21 -29.81
C LYS A 394 6.15 -24.01 -28.76
N GLY A 395 5.06 -23.40 -29.15
CA GLY A 395 3.97 -23.01 -28.28
C GLY A 395 4.09 -21.58 -27.72
N ASP A 396 5.22 -20.87 -27.88
CA ASP A 396 5.48 -19.58 -27.27
C ASP A 396 5.04 -18.39 -28.14
N LEU A 397 4.72 -17.28 -27.49
CA LEU A 397 4.40 -15.99 -28.10
C LEU A 397 5.44 -14.95 -27.71
N VAL A 398 6.12 -14.37 -28.70
CA VAL A 398 7.02 -13.21 -28.47
C VAL A 398 6.27 -11.94 -28.79
N LEU A 399 6.22 -11.01 -27.84
CA LEU A 399 5.60 -9.69 -27.95
C LEU A 399 6.69 -8.62 -27.93
N MET A 400 6.66 -7.64 -28.85
CA MET A 400 7.72 -6.64 -29.03
C MET A 400 7.15 -5.22 -29.09
N ILE A 401 7.80 -4.28 -28.43
CA ILE A 401 7.51 -2.85 -28.48
C ILE A 401 8.76 -2.10 -28.98
N ALA A 402 8.55 -1.18 -29.91
CA ALA A 402 9.57 -0.28 -30.47
C ALA A 402 9.18 1.17 -30.18
N ASP A 403 9.94 1.86 -29.36
CA ASP A 403 9.75 3.29 -29.06
C ASP A 403 10.97 3.82 -28.28
N LYS A 404 10.87 5.05 -27.74
CA LYS A 404 11.85 5.61 -26.81
C LYS A 404 11.98 4.72 -25.55
N PRO A 405 13.16 4.63 -24.91
CA PRO A 405 13.38 3.76 -23.75
C PRO A 405 12.32 3.89 -22.64
N LYS A 406 11.91 5.10 -22.29
CA LYS A 406 10.88 5.36 -21.26
C LYS A 406 9.52 4.77 -21.63
N VAL A 407 9.12 4.85 -22.90
CA VAL A 407 7.85 4.29 -23.40
C VAL A 407 7.91 2.77 -23.44
N VAL A 408 9.03 2.20 -23.93
CA VAL A 408 9.24 0.74 -23.96
C VAL A 408 9.18 0.18 -22.55
N ALA A 409 9.88 0.78 -21.59
CA ALA A 409 9.86 0.36 -20.20
C ALA A 409 8.43 0.36 -19.61
N ALA A 410 7.70 1.47 -19.77
CA ALA A 410 6.34 1.60 -19.24
C ALA A 410 5.36 0.60 -19.89
N ALA A 411 5.33 0.56 -21.23
CA ALA A 411 4.35 -0.24 -21.96
C ALA A 411 4.64 -1.75 -21.88
N LEU A 412 5.90 -2.16 -22.04
CA LEU A 412 6.28 -3.57 -21.97
C LEU A 412 6.26 -4.08 -20.53
N GLY A 413 6.58 -3.24 -19.54
CA GLY A 413 6.50 -3.57 -18.12
C GLY A 413 5.07 -3.84 -17.67
N GLU A 414 4.10 -3.04 -18.12
CA GLU A 414 2.69 -3.30 -17.83
C GLU A 414 2.16 -4.51 -18.62
N LEU A 415 2.58 -4.66 -19.88
CA LEU A 415 2.22 -5.83 -20.69
C LEU A 415 2.73 -7.14 -20.05
N ARG A 416 3.95 -7.14 -19.51
CA ARG A 416 4.52 -8.25 -18.76
C ARG A 416 3.61 -8.69 -17.60
N LYS A 417 3.14 -7.75 -16.79
CA LYS A 417 2.22 -8.01 -15.66
C LYS A 417 0.85 -8.52 -16.14
N GLU A 418 0.33 -7.91 -17.20
CA GLU A 418 -0.95 -8.33 -17.79
C GLU A 418 -0.88 -9.76 -18.31
N MET A 419 0.19 -10.13 -19.04
CA MET A 419 0.37 -11.50 -19.53
C MET A 419 0.56 -12.49 -18.39
N ALA A 420 1.34 -12.15 -17.36
CA ALA A 420 1.50 -13.00 -16.18
C ALA A 420 0.16 -13.29 -15.49
N ARG A 421 -0.71 -12.29 -15.38
CA ARG A 421 -2.06 -12.43 -14.83
C ARG A 421 -2.95 -13.33 -15.70
N ARG A 422 -2.97 -13.11 -17.03
CA ARG A 422 -3.76 -13.93 -17.98
C ARG A 422 -3.33 -15.39 -17.96
N MET A 423 -2.03 -15.63 -17.86
CA MET A 423 -1.44 -16.97 -17.84
C MET A 423 -1.45 -17.61 -16.45
N ASN A 424 -2.03 -16.94 -15.42
CA ASN A 424 -2.06 -17.40 -14.02
C ASN A 424 -0.66 -17.79 -13.49
N LEU A 425 0.39 -17.02 -13.83
CA LEU A 425 1.76 -17.27 -13.40
C LEU A 425 2.04 -16.74 -11.98
N ILE A 426 1.15 -15.92 -11.45
CA ILE A 426 1.33 -15.24 -10.16
C ILE A 426 0.75 -16.11 -9.04
N ASP A 427 1.60 -16.61 -8.13
CA ASP A 427 1.13 -17.19 -6.88
C ASP A 427 0.80 -16.06 -5.88
N GLU A 428 -0.48 -15.86 -5.64
CA GLU A 428 -0.99 -14.84 -4.70
C GLU A 428 -0.63 -15.16 -3.23
N ASN A 429 -0.07 -16.36 -2.94
CA ASN A 429 0.38 -16.74 -1.60
C ASN A 429 1.86 -16.43 -1.37
N GLU A 430 2.59 -16.12 -2.41
CA GLU A 430 4.01 -15.80 -2.33
C GLU A 430 4.23 -14.35 -1.89
N PHE A 431 5.25 -14.15 -1.05
CA PHE A 431 5.81 -12.87 -0.67
C PHE A 431 7.23 -12.75 -1.25
N ALA A 432 7.32 -12.21 -2.46
CA ALA A 432 8.58 -12.04 -3.19
C ALA A 432 9.19 -10.66 -2.91
N PHE A 433 10.15 -10.61 -1.99
CA PHE A 433 10.87 -9.39 -1.64
C PHE A 433 12.09 -9.18 -2.53
N THR A 434 12.40 -7.91 -2.81
CA THR A 434 13.68 -7.50 -3.40
C THR A 434 14.04 -6.08 -3.00
N TRP A 435 15.32 -5.82 -2.82
CA TRP A 435 15.87 -4.47 -2.80
C TRP A 435 16.17 -4.00 -4.22
N VAL A 436 15.79 -2.80 -4.52
CA VAL A 436 16.30 -2.03 -5.66
C VAL A 436 17.22 -0.95 -5.10
N VAL A 437 18.45 -0.92 -5.59
CA VAL A 437 19.51 -0.02 -5.10
C VAL A 437 20.12 0.76 -6.27
N ASP A 438 20.97 1.73 -5.95
CA ASP A 438 21.73 2.46 -6.94
C ASP A 438 20.84 3.20 -7.95
N PHE A 439 19.89 3.96 -7.42
CA PHE A 439 19.03 4.81 -8.25
C PHE A 439 19.84 5.96 -8.89
N PRO A 440 19.47 6.44 -10.09
CA PRO A 440 19.95 7.72 -10.57
C PRO A 440 19.65 8.82 -9.53
N MET A 441 20.60 9.71 -9.28
CA MET A 441 20.40 10.81 -8.34
C MET A 441 19.47 11.88 -8.90
N PHE A 442 19.52 12.07 -10.21
CA PHE A 442 18.77 13.09 -10.93
C PHE A 442 18.04 12.50 -12.13
N GLU A 443 16.94 13.11 -12.49
CA GLU A 443 16.28 12.90 -13.78
C GLU A 443 16.15 14.25 -14.52
N TYR A 444 16.18 14.20 -15.84
CA TYR A 444 15.98 15.40 -16.66
C TYR A 444 14.47 15.66 -16.82
N SER A 445 14.01 16.82 -16.36
CA SER A 445 12.64 17.28 -16.55
C SER A 445 12.52 18.02 -17.88
N GLU A 446 11.77 17.48 -18.83
CA GLU A 446 11.46 18.12 -20.10
C GLU A 446 10.60 19.39 -19.91
N GLU A 447 9.79 19.45 -18.87
CA GLU A 447 8.94 20.58 -18.52
C GLU A 447 9.78 21.73 -17.96
N GLU A 448 10.65 21.44 -16.98
CA GLU A 448 11.50 22.44 -16.33
C GLU A 448 12.80 22.70 -17.09
N LYS A 449 13.12 21.88 -18.10
CA LYS A 449 14.37 21.92 -18.91
C LYS A 449 15.64 21.94 -18.06
N ARG A 450 15.63 21.17 -16.96
CA ARG A 450 16.75 21.02 -16.03
C ARG A 450 16.72 19.65 -15.37
N TYR A 451 17.81 19.31 -14.70
CA TYR A 451 17.83 18.16 -13.81
C TYR A 451 17.05 18.46 -12.52
N VAL A 452 16.29 17.49 -12.05
CA VAL A 452 15.59 17.51 -10.77
C VAL A 452 16.02 16.29 -9.96
N ALA A 453 15.93 16.37 -8.64
CA ALA A 453 16.25 15.22 -7.79
C ALA A 453 15.23 14.09 -8.01
N MET A 454 15.69 12.87 -8.19
CA MET A 454 14.80 11.71 -8.37
C MET A 454 14.05 11.34 -7.09
N HIS A 455 14.68 11.53 -5.92
CA HIS A 455 14.09 11.33 -4.60
C HIS A 455 13.91 12.70 -3.91
N HIS A 456 14.86 13.08 -3.07
CA HIS A 456 14.87 14.38 -2.41
C HIS A 456 16.30 14.96 -2.41
N PRO A 457 16.46 16.28 -2.27
CA PRO A 457 17.76 16.93 -2.47
C PRO A 457 18.79 16.66 -1.36
N PHE A 458 18.40 15.94 -0.29
CA PHE A 458 19.30 15.55 0.81
C PHE A 458 19.88 14.14 0.66
N THR A 459 19.57 13.44 -0.42
CA THR A 459 20.08 12.10 -0.72
C THR A 459 21.56 12.18 -1.06
N ALA A 460 22.38 11.32 -0.43
CA ALA A 460 23.80 11.21 -0.74
C ALA A 460 24.03 10.48 -2.07
N MET A 461 25.05 10.88 -2.79
CA MET A 461 25.53 10.20 -4.00
C MET A 461 26.60 9.16 -3.64
N ARG A 462 26.91 8.28 -4.60
CA ARG A 462 28.08 7.42 -4.53
C ARG A 462 29.36 8.28 -4.51
N ASP A 463 30.34 7.86 -3.74
CA ASP A 463 31.59 8.63 -3.55
C ASP A 463 32.37 8.76 -4.87
N GLU A 464 32.36 7.72 -5.70
CA GLU A 464 32.97 7.68 -7.02
C GLU A 464 32.31 8.59 -8.07
N ASP A 465 31.10 9.06 -7.82
CA ASP A 465 30.36 9.93 -8.74
C ASP A 465 30.45 11.42 -8.38
N MET A 466 31.13 11.75 -7.28
CA MET A 466 31.27 13.12 -6.77
C MET A 466 31.79 14.12 -7.81
N ASP A 467 32.73 13.69 -8.65
CA ASP A 467 33.34 14.54 -9.68
C ASP A 467 32.46 14.74 -10.93
N LYS A 468 31.39 13.92 -11.07
CA LYS A 468 30.44 14.02 -12.20
C LYS A 468 29.31 15.01 -11.92
N LEU A 469 29.13 15.42 -10.67
CA LEU A 469 27.97 16.17 -10.20
C LEU A 469 27.64 17.42 -11.05
N GLU A 470 28.66 18.17 -11.46
CA GLU A 470 28.49 19.37 -12.27
C GLU A 470 28.72 19.14 -13.78
N THR A 471 29.39 18.04 -14.15
CA THR A 471 29.83 17.80 -15.55
C THR A 471 28.92 16.80 -16.26
N ASP A 472 28.38 15.83 -15.54
CA ASP A 472 27.55 14.74 -16.08
C ASP A 472 26.52 14.25 -15.05
N PRO A 473 25.59 15.14 -14.60
CA PRO A 473 24.62 14.81 -13.56
C PRO A 473 23.70 13.63 -13.91
N GLY A 474 23.50 13.35 -15.20
CA GLY A 474 22.70 12.22 -15.67
C GLY A 474 23.28 10.84 -15.32
N HIS A 475 24.57 10.75 -14.98
CA HIS A 475 25.28 9.52 -14.61
C HIS A 475 25.81 9.55 -13.17
N VAL A 476 25.14 10.31 -12.30
CA VAL A 476 25.38 10.29 -10.86
C VAL A 476 24.36 9.37 -10.19
N TYR A 477 24.83 8.40 -9.42
CA TYR A 477 23.99 7.45 -8.70
C TYR A 477 23.88 7.81 -7.22
N ALA A 478 22.69 7.63 -6.68
CA ALA A 478 22.37 7.89 -5.29
C ALA A 478 22.63 6.65 -4.41
N LYS A 479 23.03 6.87 -3.17
CA LYS A 479 23.00 5.86 -2.09
C LYS A 479 21.57 5.69 -1.59
N ALA A 480 20.64 5.40 -2.52
CA ALA A 480 19.22 5.19 -2.27
C ALA A 480 18.85 3.73 -2.47
N TYR A 481 17.82 3.30 -1.76
CA TYR A 481 17.36 1.92 -1.73
C TYR A 481 15.86 1.85 -1.45
N ASP A 482 15.14 1.03 -2.25
CA ASP A 482 13.73 0.74 -2.07
C ASP A 482 13.52 -0.75 -1.81
N LEU A 483 12.72 -1.08 -0.80
CA LEU A 483 12.24 -2.44 -0.58
C LEU A 483 10.92 -2.64 -1.33
N VAL A 484 10.94 -3.60 -2.24
CA VAL A 484 9.79 -3.97 -3.06
C VAL A 484 9.24 -5.32 -2.61
N LEU A 485 7.92 -5.42 -2.54
CA LEU A 485 7.18 -6.67 -2.31
C LEU A 485 6.13 -6.85 -3.39
N ASN A 486 6.20 -7.96 -4.14
CA ASN A 486 5.18 -8.33 -5.13
C ASN A 486 4.90 -7.21 -6.15
N GLY A 487 5.94 -6.52 -6.62
CA GLY A 487 5.79 -5.43 -7.59
C GLY A 487 5.33 -4.09 -7.02
N ILE A 488 5.32 -3.94 -5.71
CA ILE A 488 4.90 -2.73 -5.00
C ILE A 488 6.01 -2.29 -4.04
N GLU A 489 6.39 -1.02 -4.06
CA GLU A 489 7.29 -0.43 -3.10
C GLU A 489 6.65 -0.41 -1.71
N LEU A 490 7.25 -1.12 -0.77
CA LEU A 490 6.86 -1.06 0.65
C LEU A 490 7.40 0.16 1.35
N GLY A 491 8.61 0.53 1.03
CA GLY A 491 9.29 1.67 1.61
C GLY A 491 10.63 1.91 0.96
N GLY A 492 11.09 3.13 1.05
CA GLY A 492 12.35 3.56 0.49
C GLY A 492 13.11 4.50 1.40
N GLY A 493 14.39 4.61 1.13
CA GLY A 493 15.30 5.44 1.89
C GLY A 493 16.62 5.72 1.20
N SER A 494 17.49 6.40 1.92
CA SER A 494 18.85 6.68 1.44
C SER A 494 19.79 7.00 2.60
N LEU A 495 21.08 6.99 2.33
CA LEU A 495 22.02 7.77 3.11
C LEU A 495 21.84 9.26 2.78
N ARG A 496 22.12 10.14 3.75
CA ARG A 496 21.91 11.58 3.63
C ARG A 496 23.24 12.31 3.43
N ILE A 497 23.15 13.43 2.72
CA ILE A 497 24.24 14.41 2.72
C ILE A 497 24.27 15.04 4.12
N TYR A 498 25.42 15.07 4.74
CA TYR A 498 25.63 15.70 6.04
C TYR A 498 26.72 16.79 6.00
N GLN A 499 27.40 16.94 4.88
CA GLN A 499 28.45 17.93 4.62
C GLN A 499 27.85 19.14 3.91
N PRO A 500 27.97 20.37 4.48
CA PRO A 500 27.34 21.58 3.93
C PRO A 500 27.79 21.93 2.51
N ASP A 501 29.09 21.75 2.20
CA ASP A 501 29.67 22.02 0.90
C ASP A 501 29.14 21.08 -0.18
N VAL A 502 29.00 19.80 0.11
CA VAL A 502 28.40 18.81 -0.79
C VAL A 502 26.92 19.15 -1.04
N GLN A 503 26.19 19.54 0.01
CA GLN A 503 24.78 19.93 -0.13
C GLN A 503 24.60 21.14 -1.05
N GLN A 504 25.48 22.14 -0.96
CA GLN A 504 25.44 23.30 -1.83
C GLN A 504 25.70 22.93 -3.29
N ARG A 505 26.64 22.01 -3.55
CA ARG A 505 26.91 21.52 -4.91
C ARG A 505 25.68 20.81 -5.50
N VAL A 506 25.00 20.00 -4.71
CA VAL A 506 23.76 19.31 -5.14
C VAL A 506 22.65 20.31 -5.45
N PHE A 507 22.43 21.31 -4.61
CA PHE A 507 21.45 22.37 -4.90
C PHE A 507 21.77 23.11 -6.21
N LYS A 508 23.03 23.41 -6.46
CA LYS A 508 23.45 24.01 -7.72
C LYS A 508 23.18 23.11 -8.92
N ALA A 509 23.44 21.80 -8.80
CA ALA A 509 23.20 20.84 -9.87
C ALA A 509 21.71 20.72 -10.27
N ILE A 510 20.81 20.91 -9.31
CA ILE A 510 19.35 20.94 -9.57
C ILE A 510 18.81 22.36 -9.81
N GLY A 511 19.68 23.35 -9.97
CA GLY A 511 19.31 24.72 -10.32
C GLY A 511 18.66 25.54 -9.22
N LEU A 512 18.81 25.17 -7.93
CA LEU A 512 18.37 25.99 -6.81
C LEU A 512 19.42 27.07 -6.51
N THR A 513 18.96 28.32 -6.42
CA THR A 513 19.82 29.42 -5.96
C THR A 513 20.08 29.34 -4.45
N PRO A 514 21.18 29.93 -3.94
CA PRO A 514 21.42 29.99 -2.50
C PRO A 514 20.27 30.62 -1.71
N GLU A 515 19.62 31.65 -2.27
CA GLU A 515 18.49 32.35 -1.66
C GLU A 515 17.26 31.44 -1.58
N GLU A 516 16.95 30.68 -2.62
CA GLU A 516 15.85 29.71 -2.63
C GLU A 516 16.11 28.56 -1.67
N ALA A 517 17.35 28.05 -1.60
CA ALA A 517 17.75 27.02 -0.67
C ALA A 517 17.62 27.50 0.78
N GLU A 518 18.07 28.73 1.09
CA GLU A 518 17.91 29.33 2.42
C GLU A 518 16.45 29.55 2.78
N GLN A 519 15.62 30.03 1.84
CA GLN A 519 14.20 30.25 2.08
C GLN A 519 13.46 28.93 2.41
N LYS A 520 13.77 27.85 1.68
CA LYS A 520 13.10 26.55 1.85
C LYS A 520 13.67 25.77 3.03
N PHE A 521 14.97 25.64 3.12
CA PHE A 521 15.69 24.69 3.97
C PHE A 521 16.68 25.33 4.94
N GLY A 522 16.74 26.66 5.01
CA GLY A 522 17.77 27.38 5.78
C GLY A 522 17.95 26.94 7.22
N PHE A 523 16.87 26.55 7.89
CA PHE A 523 16.97 26.05 9.27
C PHE A 523 17.68 24.68 9.38
N LEU A 524 17.54 23.80 8.38
CA LEU A 524 18.27 22.54 8.32
C LEU A 524 19.74 22.78 7.90
N LEU A 525 19.97 23.66 6.92
CA LEU A 525 21.33 24.01 6.47
C LEU A 525 22.15 24.60 7.60
N ARG A 526 21.58 25.50 8.41
CA ARG A 526 22.25 26.04 9.60
C ARG A 526 22.50 24.97 10.65
N ALA A 527 21.61 23.97 10.80
CA ALA A 527 21.84 22.86 11.73
C ALA A 527 23.05 22.00 11.33
N PHE A 528 23.29 21.82 10.03
CA PHE A 528 24.47 21.09 9.54
C PHE A 528 25.80 21.73 9.96
N GLU A 529 25.84 23.05 10.18
CA GLU A 529 27.02 23.77 10.63
C GLU A 529 27.46 23.39 12.06
N TYR A 530 26.57 22.75 12.83
CA TYR A 530 26.82 22.34 14.21
C TYR A 530 27.20 20.86 14.36
N GLY A 531 27.75 20.25 13.34
CA GLY A 531 28.30 18.90 13.42
C GLY A 531 27.26 17.80 13.17
N ALA A 532 26.66 17.81 11.98
CA ALA A 532 25.77 16.73 11.55
C ALA A 532 26.55 15.41 11.42
N PRO A 533 26.09 14.30 12.03
CA PRO A 533 26.71 13.00 11.85
C PRO A 533 26.38 12.42 10.47
N PRO A 534 27.17 11.47 9.94
CA PRO A 534 26.71 10.59 8.88
C PRO A 534 25.42 9.89 9.32
N HIS A 535 24.36 9.93 8.51
CA HIS A 535 23.08 9.32 8.86
C HIS A 535 22.32 8.87 7.60
N GLY A 536 21.36 8.00 7.82
CA GLY A 536 20.47 7.49 6.81
C GLY A 536 19.21 6.91 7.42
N GLY A 537 18.24 6.60 6.59
CA GLY A 537 16.99 6.04 7.07
C GLY A 537 16.05 5.71 5.93
N LEU A 538 14.86 5.30 6.30
CA LEU A 538 13.81 4.97 5.35
C LEU A 538 12.43 5.18 5.96
N ALA A 539 11.41 5.11 5.11
CA ALA A 539 10.02 5.13 5.52
C ALA A 539 9.25 3.99 4.85
N PHE A 540 8.45 3.26 5.64
CA PHE A 540 7.53 2.25 5.15
C PHE A 540 6.11 2.78 5.08
N GLY A 541 5.43 2.58 3.96
CA GLY A 541 3.98 2.76 3.86
C GLY A 541 3.24 1.67 4.64
N LEU A 542 2.86 1.97 5.90
CA LEU A 542 2.23 0.99 6.79
C LEU A 542 0.92 0.45 6.20
N ASP A 543 0.11 1.32 5.62
CA ASP A 543 -1.18 0.93 5.01
C ASP A 543 -0.95 -0.05 3.85
N ARG A 544 0.05 0.22 3.02
CA ARG A 544 0.42 -0.61 1.87
C ARG A 544 0.99 -1.96 2.31
N MET A 545 1.85 -1.98 3.34
CA MET A 545 2.36 -3.22 3.91
C MET A 545 1.23 -4.12 4.40
N ILE A 546 0.29 -3.59 5.17
CA ILE A 546 -0.83 -4.37 5.70
C ILE A 546 -1.78 -4.83 4.59
N MET A 547 -2.03 -3.99 3.58
CA MET A 547 -2.79 -4.35 2.39
C MET A 547 -2.20 -5.60 1.72
N LEU A 548 -0.89 -5.62 1.49
CA LEU A 548 -0.19 -6.75 0.87
C LEU A 548 -0.17 -7.99 1.77
N MET A 549 0.11 -7.83 3.06
CA MET A 549 0.09 -8.93 4.04
C MET A 549 -1.27 -9.64 4.09
N LEU A 550 -2.35 -8.90 3.94
CA LEU A 550 -3.73 -9.39 3.98
C LEU A 550 -4.33 -9.66 2.59
N LYS A 551 -3.54 -9.46 1.52
CA LYS A 551 -3.96 -9.66 0.12
C LYS A 551 -5.21 -8.84 -0.25
N ARG A 552 -5.28 -7.60 0.27
CA ARG A 552 -6.38 -6.67 -0.05
C ARG A 552 -6.09 -5.93 -1.34
N LYS A 553 -7.15 -5.57 -2.06
CA LYS A 553 -7.05 -4.85 -3.34
C LYS A 553 -6.89 -3.34 -3.17
N SER A 554 -7.21 -2.82 -1.99
CA SER A 554 -7.15 -1.39 -1.69
C SER A 554 -6.70 -1.12 -0.26
N ILE A 555 -5.91 -0.06 -0.06
CA ILE A 555 -5.52 0.39 1.28
C ILE A 555 -6.73 0.87 2.10
N ARG A 556 -7.85 1.21 1.45
CA ARG A 556 -9.10 1.58 2.13
C ARG A 556 -9.68 0.46 2.99
N ASP A 557 -9.35 -0.79 2.68
CA ASP A 557 -9.77 -1.94 3.48
C ASP A 557 -9.01 -2.08 4.81
N VAL A 558 -7.81 -1.49 4.90
CA VAL A 558 -6.93 -1.57 6.08
C VAL A 558 -6.83 -0.25 6.87
N ILE A 559 -7.58 0.77 6.46
CA ILE A 559 -7.72 2.05 7.14
C ILE A 559 -9.13 2.14 7.72
N ALA A 560 -9.26 2.54 9.00
CA ALA A 560 -10.56 2.56 9.67
C ALA A 560 -11.57 3.49 8.95
N PHE A 561 -11.18 4.73 8.68
CA PHE A 561 -12.01 5.76 8.04
C PHE A 561 -11.26 6.41 6.87
N PRO A 562 -11.17 5.72 5.71
CA PRO A 562 -10.48 6.24 4.53
C PRO A 562 -11.37 7.23 3.77
N LYS A 563 -10.75 8.01 2.88
CA LYS A 563 -11.44 8.80 1.87
C LYS A 563 -11.71 7.98 0.61
N THR A 564 -12.73 8.38 -0.16
CA THR A 564 -12.97 7.88 -1.52
C THR A 564 -11.83 8.29 -2.47
N GLN A 565 -11.88 7.81 -3.71
CA GLN A 565 -10.94 8.22 -4.75
C GLN A 565 -10.97 9.74 -5.06
N ASN A 566 -12.08 10.41 -4.74
CA ASN A 566 -12.24 11.87 -4.90
C ASN A 566 -11.90 12.65 -3.62
N ALA A 567 -11.15 12.07 -2.70
CA ALA A 567 -10.76 12.67 -1.41
C ALA A 567 -11.95 13.08 -0.51
N ILE A 568 -13.11 12.43 -0.66
CA ILE A 568 -14.32 12.70 0.13
C ILE A 568 -14.50 11.59 1.18
N ASP A 569 -14.89 11.97 2.39
CA ASP A 569 -15.43 11.07 3.40
C ASP A 569 -16.97 11.08 3.36
N PRO A 570 -17.62 10.03 2.81
CA PRO A 570 -19.08 10.01 2.69
C PRO A 570 -19.82 9.87 4.03
N MET A 571 -19.13 9.43 5.09
CA MET A 571 -19.71 9.26 6.42
C MET A 571 -19.82 10.57 7.18
N SER A 572 -18.75 11.36 7.20
CA SER A 572 -18.69 12.66 7.88
C SER A 572 -19.01 13.85 6.96
N GLU A 573 -19.18 13.59 5.66
CA GLU A 573 -19.40 14.61 4.61
C GLU A 573 -18.24 15.61 4.49
N ALA A 574 -17.03 15.17 4.84
CA ALA A 574 -15.82 15.98 4.67
C ALA A 574 -15.23 15.82 3.24
N PRO A 575 -14.71 16.92 2.61
CA PRO A 575 -14.68 18.29 3.11
C PRO A 575 -16.06 18.96 3.03
N SER A 576 -16.31 19.91 3.93
CA SER A 576 -17.56 20.66 4.02
C SER A 576 -17.31 22.17 4.08
N THR A 577 -18.37 22.95 3.86
CA THR A 577 -18.32 24.41 4.05
C THR A 577 -18.18 24.77 5.52
N VAL A 578 -17.57 25.92 5.80
CA VAL A 578 -17.41 26.46 7.15
C VAL A 578 -18.15 27.83 7.26
N ALA A 579 -18.46 28.23 8.47
CA ALA A 579 -19.15 29.51 8.69
C ALA A 579 -18.27 30.69 8.26
N LEU A 580 -18.88 31.73 7.64
CA LEU A 580 -18.17 32.93 7.21
C LEU A 580 -17.39 33.60 8.35
N LYS A 581 -17.90 33.54 9.58
CA LYS A 581 -17.20 34.04 10.76
C LYS A 581 -15.84 33.39 10.94
N GLN A 582 -15.75 32.08 10.74
CA GLN A 582 -14.48 31.33 10.84
C GLN A 582 -13.49 31.75 9.75
N LEU A 583 -13.98 31.98 8.51
CA LEU A 583 -13.12 32.47 7.42
C LEU A 583 -12.60 33.87 7.73
N HIS A 584 -13.46 34.77 8.22
CA HIS A 584 -13.05 36.13 8.62
C HIS A 584 -12.02 36.10 9.76
N GLU A 585 -12.18 35.23 10.76
CA GLU A 585 -11.21 35.06 11.86
C GLU A 585 -9.84 34.54 11.37
N LEU A 586 -9.81 33.90 10.21
CA LEU A 586 -8.62 33.41 9.56
C LEU A 586 -8.05 34.36 8.50
N HIS A 587 -8.73 35.52 8.28
CA HIS A 587 -8.37 36.49 7.24
C HIS A 587 -8.30 35.89 5.83
N ILE A 588 -9.22 34.95 5.51
CA ILE A 588 -9.33 34.30 4.20
C ILE A 588 -10.71 34.51 3.60
N GLN A 589 -10.78 34.45 2.28
CA GLN A 589 -12.02 34.59 1.52
C GLN A 589 -12.10 33.50 0.46
N VAL A 590 -13.28 32.95 0.24
CA VAL A 590 -13.55 32.04 -0.88
C VAL A 590 -14.06 32.89 -2.04
N GLU A 591 -13.51 32.65 -3.25
CA GLU A 591 -13.96 33.32 -4.47
C GLU A 591 -15.41 32.94 -4.78
N GLU A 592 -16.26 33.91 -5.06
CA GLU A 592 -17.71 33.71 -5.25
C GLU A 592 -18.07 32.78 -6.40
N ASP A 593 -17.25 32.75 -7.47
CA ASP A 593 -17.43 31.88 -8.64
C ASP A 593 -17.26 30.39 -8.32
N LEU A 594 -16.68 30.02 -7.19
CA LEU A 594 -16.49 28.65 -6.74
C LEU A 594 -17.59 28.16 -5.81
N VAL A 595 -18.41 29.05 -5.25
CA VAL A 595 -19.47 28.69 -4.30
C VAL A 595 -20.74 28.20 -5.03
N SER A 596 -20.86 28.48 -6.34
CA SER A 596 -22.05 28.17 -7.15
C SER A 596 -21.98 26.85 -7.94
N LYS A 597 -20.92 26.08 -7.74
CA LYS A 597 -20.76 24.72 -8.32
C LYS A 597 -20.84 23.66 -7.23
#